data_1c6992208a9554b20be7b73fa8d1c86d
#
_entry.id   1c6992208a9554b20be7b73fa8d1c86d
#
_cell.length_a   1.000
_cell.length_b   1.000
_cell.length_c   1.000
_cell.angle_alpha   90.00
_cell.angle_beta   90.00
_cell.angle_gamma   90.00
#
_symmetry.space_group_name_H-M   'P 1'
#
loop_
_entity.id
_entity.type
_entity.pdbx_description
1 polymer ?
#
loop_
_entity_poly.entity_id
_entity_poly.type
_entity_poly.pdbx_seq_one_letter_code
_entity_poly.pdbx_strand_id
1 'polypeptide(L)'
;MSKKRIYISGKITDTPMEEYMNKFQEAQDFLESKGYDVINPAKVNHYLPSDSTHYREYIDMSLCMLRQADYIYLLEDWYSSKGATLEMYFALCYGISILYQEMPFDSQV
;
A
#
# COMPACT_ATOMS: atom_id res chain seq x y z
N MET A 1 3.07 24.24 -3.39
CA MET A 1 2.05 23.40 -2.76
C MET A 1 2.55 21.96 -2.67
N SER A 2 2.28 21.31 -1.56
CA SER A 2 2.71 19.92 -1.40
C SER A 2 1.83 19.01 -2.24
N LYS A 3 2.44 17.95 -2.78
CA LYS A 3 1.74 16.91 -3.52
C LYS A 3 0.91 16.07 -2.56
N LYS A 4 -0.17 15.51 -3.07
CA LYS A 4 -0.93 14.50 -2.34
C LYS A 4 -0.09 13.22 -2.24
N ARG A 5 -0.23 12.50 -1.12
CA ARG A 5 0.50 11.27 -0.85
C ARG A 5 -0.40 10.06 -0.98
N ILE A 6 0.10 9.04 -1.64
CA ILE A 6 -0.62 7.78 -1.81
C ILE A 6 0.18 6.64 -1.18
N TYR A 7 -0.47 5.88 -0.31
CA TYR A 7 0.09 4.69 0.30
C TYR A 7 -0.35 3.47 -0.51
N ILE A 8 0.61 2.63 -0.91
CA ILE A 8 0.31 1.41 -1.67
C ILE A 8 0.02 0.27 -0.71
N SER A 9 -1.09 -0.44 -0.92
CA SER A 9 -1.48 -1.58 -0.09
C SER A 9 -1.72 -2.81 -0.95
N GLY A 10 -1.13 -3.94 -0.56
CA GLY A 10 -1.26 -5.20 -1.29
C GLY A 10 -0.64 -6.34 -0.49
N LYS A 11 -0.63 -7.53 -1.07
CA LYS A 11 -0.17 -8.72 -0.38
C LYS A 11 1.37 -8.77 -0.32
N ILE A 12 1.92 -8.88 0.88
CA ILE A 12 3.35 -9.04 1.13
C ILE A 12 3.63 -10.35 1.87
N THR A 13 2.88 -10.63 2.93
CA THR A 13 3.09 -11.83 3.76
C THR A 13 2.97 -13.10 2.92
N ASP A 14 3.94 -14.00 3.08
CA ASP A 14 4.02 -15.28 2.38
C ASP A 14 4.11 -15.13 0.85
N THR A 15 4.61 -13.98 0.38
CA THR A 15 4.87 -13.72 -1.03
C THR A 15 6.39 -13.58 -1.21
N PRO A 16 6.99 -14.17 -2.27
CA PRO A 16 8.42 -13.99 -2.52
C PRO A 16 8.79 -12.51 -2.64
N MET A 17 9.91 -12.13 -2.04
CA MET A 17 10.34 -10.74 -1.97
C MET A 17 10.44 -10.09 -3.35
N GLU A 18 11.04 -10.79 -4.32
CA GLU A 18 11.17 -10.26 -5.67
C GLU A 18 9.82 -9.93 -6.28
N GLU A 19 8.83 -10.79 -6.05
CA GLU A 19 7.49 -10.61 -6.59
C GLU A 19 6.80 -9.39 -6.00
N TYR A 20 6.76 -9.26 -4.66
CA TYR A 20 6.07 -8.12 -4.06
C TYR A 20 6.84 -6.81 -4.28
N MET A 21 8.17 -6.85 -4.29
CA MET A 21 8.95 -5.64 -4.58
C MET A 21 8.65 -5.11 -5.98
N ASN A 22 8.57 -6.01 -6.96
CA ASN A 22 8.29 -5.62 -8.35
C ASN A 22 6.90 -5.03 -8.52
N LYS A 23 5.87 -5.67 -7.99
CA LYS A 23 4.50 -5.14 -8.17
C LYS A 23 4.27 -3.82 -7.43
N PHE A 24 4.90 -3.64 -6.27
CA PHE A 24 4.83 -2.37 -5.55
C PHE A 24 5.61 -1.28 -6.27
N GLN A 25 6.75 -1.61 -6.88
CA GLN A 25 7.53 -0.64 -7.65
C GLN A 25 6.79 -0.21 -8.91
N GLU A 26 6.15 -1.14 -9.61
CA GLU A 26 5.35 -0.80 -10.79
C GLU A 26 4.21 0.16 -10.43
N ALA A 27 3.54 -0.08 -9.30
CA ALA A 27 2.49 0.81 -8.84
C ALA A 27 3.06 2.18 -8.47
N GLN A 28 4.21 2.20 -7.81
CA GLN A 28 4.88 3.46 -7.46
C GLN A 28 5.19 4.28 -8.72
N ASP A 29 5.79 3.66 -9.72
CA ASP A 29 6.15 4.34 -10.96
C ASP A 29 4.91 4.93 -11.64
N PHE A 30 3.83 4.16 -11.68
CA PHE A 30 2.57 4.62 -12.25
C PHE A 30 2.03 5.85 -11.51
N LEU A 31 1.95 5.78 -10.19
CA LEU A 31 1.39 6.87 -9.38
C LEU A 31 2.27 8.13 -9.42
N GLU A 32 3.59 7.95 -9.45
CA GLU A 32 4.51 9.08 -9.58
C GLU A 32 4.35 9.76 -10.94
N SER A 33 4.09 8.98 -11.98
CA SER A 33 3.83 9.54 -13.31
C SER A 33 2.57 10.39 -13.35
N LYS A 34 1.65 10.20 -12.41
CA LYS A 34 0.42 10.99 -12.26
C LYS A 34 0.62 12.21 -11.34
N GLY A 35 1.82 12.42 -10.82
CA GLY A 35 2.15 13.59 -10.02
C GLY A 35 1.98 13.45 -8.52
N TYR A 36 1.91 12.24 -8.01
CA TYR A 36 1.72 12.00 -6.57
C TYR A 36 3.02 11.61 -5.89
N ASP A 37 3.13 11.94 -4.60
CA ASP A 37 4.15 11.36 -3.74
C ASP A 37 3.66 9.99 -3.30
N VAL A 38 4.56 9.00 -3.27
CA VAL A 38 4.17 7.63 -3.01
C VAL A 38 4.88 7.09 -1.78
N ILE A 39 4.11 6.44 -0.90
CA ILE A 39 4.63 5.70 0.23
C ILE A 39 4.56 4.22 -0.14
N ASN A 40 5.73 3.60 -0.31
CA ASN A 40 5.85 2.20 -0.73
C ASN A 40 6.34 1.38 0.46
N PRO A 41 5.44 0.69 1.18
CA PRO A 41 5.83 -0.06 2.38
C PRO A 41 6.71 -1.26 2.08
N ALA A 42 6.70 -1.77 0.86
CA ALA A 42 7.56 -2.89 0.49
C ALA A 42 9.04 -2.56 0.66
N LYS A 43 9.42 -1.30 0.44
CA LYS A 43 10.82 -0.86 0.60
C LYS A 43 11.28 -0.88 2.05
N VAL A 44 10.36 -0.70 2.99
CA VAL A 44 10.65 -0.74 4.42
C VAL A 44 10.53 -2.16 4.95
N ASN A 45 9.49 -2.86 4.53
CA ASN A 45 9.18 -4.20 5.04
C ASN A 45 10.22 -5.26 4.70
N HIS A 46 11.07 -5.03 3.69
CA HIS A 46 12.09 -6.03 3.35
C HIS A 46 13.14 -6.21 4.46
N TYR A 47 13.19 -5.33 5.43
CA TYR A 47 14.06 -5.48 6.59
C TYR A 47 13.53 -6.50 7.61
N LEU A 48 12.27 -6.93 7.45
CA LEU A 48 11.67 -7.96 8.28
C LEU A 48 11.42 -9.22 7.45
N PRO A 49 11.50 -10.41 8.06
CA PRO A 49 11.14 -11.64 7.34
C PRO A 49 9.69 -11.57 6.85
N SER A 50 9.44 -12.02 5.63
CA SER A 50 8.12 -11.92 5.00
C SER A 50 7.22 -13.12 5.33
N ASP A 51 7.28 -13.60 6.57
CA ASP A 51 6.49 -14.72 7.05
C ASP A 51 5.42 -14.26 8.06
N SER A 52 4.51 -15.17 8.39
CA SER A 52 3.40 -14.87 9.28
C SER A 52 3.79 -14.64 10.74
N THR A 53 5.02 -14.99 11.13
CA THR A 53 5.48 -14.83 12.53
C THR A 53 5.75 -13.38 12.87
N HIS A 54 5.97 -12.54 11.84
CA HIS A 54 6.26 -11.11 12.01
C HIS A 54 5.11 -10.22 11.56
N TYR A 55 3.91 -10.79 11.49
CA TYR A 55 2.73 -10.10 10.97
C TYR A 55 2.40 -8.81 11.75
N ARG A 56 2.51 -8.86 13.08
CA ARG A 56 2.19 -7.70 13.93
C ARG A 56 3.15 -6.54 13.68
N GLU A 57 4.43 -6.84 13.53
CA GLU A 57 5.45 -5.83 13.26
C GLU A 57 5.20 -5.17 11.90
N TYR A 58 4.83 -5.94 10.88
CA TYR A 58 4.46 -5.40 9.59
C TYR A 58 3.26 -4.46 9.69
N ILE A 59 2.24 -4.89 10.41
CA ILE A 59 1.02 -4.08 10.55
C ILE A 59 1.32 -2.79 11.30
N ASP A 60 2.08 -2.85 12.40
CA ASP A 60 2.42 -1.66 13.18
C ASP A 60 3.16 -0.63 12.32
N MET A 61 4.16 -1.07 11.57
CA MET A 61 4.93 -0.20 10.67
C MET A 61 4.04 0.37 9.57
N SER A 62 3.21 -0.47 8.97
CA SER A 62 2.34 -0.08 7.86
C SER A 62 1.32 0.96 8.27
N LEU A 63 0.69 0.78 9.43
CA LEU A 63 -0.30 1.75 9.89
C LEU A 63 0.32 3.11 10.20
N CYS A 64 1.54 3.13 10.73
CA CYS A 64 2.26 4.38 10.94
C CYS A 64 2.50 5.12 9.62
N MET A 65 2.85 4.40 8.57
CA MET A 65 3.07 4.99 7.25
C MET A 65 1.75 5.43 6.60
N LEU A 66 0.72 4.59 6.71
CA LEU A 66 -0.59 4.89 6.13
C LEU A 66 -1.19 6.18 6.68
N ARG A 67 -0.97 6.46 7.95
CA ARG A 67 -1.49 7.69 8.59
C ARG A 67 -0.96 8.96 7.95
N GLN A 68 0.14 8.89 7.20
CA GLN A 68 0.74 10.03 6.52
C GLN A 68 0.12 10.28 5.15
N ALA A 69 -0.77 9.42 4.69
CA ALA A 69 -1.28 9.45 3.32
C ALA A 69 -2.63 10.15 3.21
N ASP A 70 -2.90 10.67 2.03
CA ASP A 70 -4.20 11.23 1.65
C ASP A 70 -5.08 10.15 0.99
N TYR A 71 -4.44 9.17 0.34
CA TYR A 71 -5.10 8.07 -0.35
C TYR A 71 -4.44 6.75 -0.03
N ILE A 72 -5.21 5.68 -0.06
CA ILE A 72 -4.69 4.31 -0.08
C ILE A 72 -4.98 3.71 -1.46
N TYR A 73 -3.96 3.13 -2.10
CA TYR A 73 -4.08 2.51 -3.42
C TYR A 73 -4.01 1.01 -3.26
N LEU A 74 -5.16 0.35 -3.44
CA LEU A 74 -5.28 -1.10 -3.25
C LEU A 74 -4.89 -1.84 -4.52
N LEU A 75 -3.82 -2.63 -4.44
CA LEU A 75 -3.37 -3.49 -5.55
C LEU A 75 -4.40 -4.57 -5.82
N GLU A 76 -4.33 -5.19 -7.00
CA GLU A 76 -5.32 -6.18 -7.44
C GLU A 76 -5.52 -7.34 -6.46
N ASP A 77 -4.47 -7.71 -5.71
CA ASP A 77 -4.52 -8.84 -4.78
C ASP A 77 -4.93 -8.45 -3.35
N TRP A 78 -5.35 -7.22 -3.13
CA TRP A 78 -5.63 -6.71 -1.77
C TRP A 78 -6.63 -7.55 -0.99
N TYR A 79 -7.65 -8.06 -1.66
CA TYR A 79 -8.73 -8.80 -1.00
C TYR A 79 -8.29 -10.16 -0.44
N SER A 80 -7.17 -10.71 -0.94
CA SER A 80 -6.61 -11.96 -0.44
C SER A 80 -5.56 -11.74 0.64
N SER A 81 -5.34 -10.47 1.02
CA SER A 81 -4.34 -10.08 2.02
C SER A 81 -5.05 -9.59 3.28
N LYS A 82 -4.78 -10.25 4.39
CA LYS A 82 -5.25 -9.83 5.71
C LYS A 82 -4.77 -8.43 6.04
N GLY A 83 -3.49 -8.15 5.78
CA GLY A 83 -2.89 -6.86 6.06
C GLY A 83 -3.51 -5.74 5.23
N ALA A 84 -3.67 -5.97 3.92
CA ALA A 84 -4.28 -4.96 3.05
C ALA A 84 -5.73 -4.70 3.41
N THR A 85 -6.47 -5.75 3.77
CA THR A 85 -7.86 -5.61 4.21
C THR A 85 -7.95 -4.77 5.50
N LEU A 86 -7.06 -5.03 6.45
CA LEU A 86 -7.01 -4.25 7.69
C LEU A 86 -6.65 -2.78 7.41
N GLU A 87 -5.69 -2.56 6.52
CA GLU A 87 -5.28 -1.22 6.13
C GLU A 87 -6.43 -0.45 5.47
N MET A 88 -7.22 -1.12 4.68
CA MET A 88 -8.39 -0.52 4.04
C MET A 88 -9.41 -0.06 5.09
N TYR A 89 -9.72 -0.88 6.08
CA TYR A 89 -10.62 -0.50 7.18
C TYR A 89 -10.06 0.65 7.99
N PHE A 90 -8.76 0.62 8.26
CA PHE A 90 -8.09 1.71 8.96
C PHE A 90 -8.22 3.03 8.19
N ALA A 91 -8.01 2.96 6.86
CA ALA A 91 -8.14 4.13 5.99
C ALA A 91 -9.55 4.72 6.07
N LEU A 92 -10.57 3.86 6.04
CA LEU A 92 -11.96 4.31 6.20
C LEU A 92 -12.17 5.05 7.52
N CYS A 93 -11.64 4.51 8.61
CA CYS A 93 -11.78 5.13 9.94
C CYS A 93 -11.07 6.47 10.05
N TYR A 94 -9.98 6.66 9.31
CA TYR A 94 -9.18 7.88 9.35
C TYR A 94 -9.54 8.89 8.26
N GLY A 95 -10.56 8.60 7.45
CA GLY A 95 -10.96 9.50 6.37
C GLY A 95 -10.00 9.55 5.20
N ILE A 96 -9.18 8.51 5.03
CA ILE A 96 -8.26 8.38 3.90
C ILE A 96 -9.03 7.79 2.72
N SER A 97 -8.96 8.45 1.58
CA SER A 97 -9.72 8.04 0.39
C SER A 97 -9.15 6.77 -0.24
N ILE A 98 -10.02 5.89 -0.72
CA ILE A 98 -9.62 4.60 -1.28
C ILE A 98 -9.59 4.66 -2.80
N LEU A 99 -8.46 4.17 -3.38
CA LEU A 99 -8.29 4.01 -4.82
C LEU A 99 -8.00 2.54 -5.11
N TYR A 100 -8.49 2.03 -6.23
CA TYR A 100 -8.32 0.64 -6.64
C TYR A 100 -7.48 0.54 -7.91
N GLN A 101 -6.46 -0.32 -7.90
CA GLN A 101 -5.64 -0.57 -9.08
C GLN A 101 -6.45 -1.13 -10.25
N GLU A 102 -7.44 -1.95 -9.95
CA GLU A 102 -8.27 -2.62 -10.96
C GLU A 102 -9.31 -1.71 -11.62
N MET A 103 -9.40 -0.44 -11.21
CA MET A 103 -10.34 0.54 -11.77
C MET A 103 -9.57 1.66 -12.46
N PRO A 104 -10.17 2.34 -13.48
CA PRO A 104 -9.49 3.46 -14.13
C PRO A 104 -9.13 4.55 -13.13
N PHE A 105 -7.86 4.91 -13.08
CA PHE A 105 -7.34 5.84 -12.07
C PHE A 105 -8.02 7.21 -12.15
N ASP A 106 -8.09 7.78 -13.36
CA ASP A 106 -8.61 9.14 -13.55
C ASP A 106 -10.09 9.26 -13.18
N SER A 107 -10.82 8.15 -13.16
CA SER A 107 -12.24 8.15 -12.77
C SER A 107 -12.43 8.20 -11.26
N GLN A 108 -11.37 7.94 -10.49
CA GLN A 108 -11.45 7.83 -9.03
C GLN A 108 -11.00 9.10 -8.31
N VAL A 109 -10.21 9.93 -8.96
CA VAL A 109 -9.63 11.13 -8.34
C VAL A 109 -10.29 12.43 -8.80
#